data_fc758d0afd36d0abf1a6fe7f49cdbe99
#
_entry.id   fc758d0afd36d0abf1a6fe7f49cdbe99
#
_cell.length_a   1.000
_cell.length_b   1.000
_cell.length_c   1.000
_cell.angle_alpha   90.00
_cell.angle_beta   90.00
_cell.angle_gamma   90.00
#
_symmetry.space_group_name_H-M   'P 1'
#
loop_
_entity.id
_entity.type
_entity.pdbx_description
1 polymer ?
#
loop_
_entity_poly.entity_id
_entity_poly.type
_entity_poly.pdbx_seq_one_letter_code
_entity_poly.pdbx_strand_id
1 'polypeptide(L)'
;MYEGSNEELIFRDKLEETVESFGKGSQEGAKVSIRSCQDYFGYVSISHQKQIAKGFELDEKIIKTIIKFMPSIKESKVEYEIICCTGPRCAKNGSMEVLKTVKSTLGMDFNETSKDGRIRLRAQNCFKKCKDGPNIMINGKFYHHMDVEKTKEILDQIK
;
A
#
# COMPACT_ATOMS: atom_id res chain seq x y z
N MET A 1 13.52 -8.05 12.30
CA MET A 1 14.05 -7.64 11.03
C MET A 1 13.03 -7.76 9.90
N TYR A 2 13.19 -6.97 8.89
CA TYR A 2 12.22 -6.86 7.92
C TYR A 2 12.43 -7.77 6.83
N GLU A 3 12.35 -8.89 6.74
CA GLU A 3 12.61 -9.76 5.64
C GLU A 3 11.55 -9.68 4.58
N GLY A 4 11.88 -9.08 3.49
CA GLY A 4 11.07 -9.10 2.26
C GLY A 4 9.65 -8.58 2.34
N SER A 5 9.21 -8.25 3.52
CA SER A 5 7.83 -7.85 3.70
C SER A 5 7.65 -6.36 3.65
N ASN A 6 8.66 -5.62 3.34
CA ASN A 6 8.59 -4.18 3.34
C ASN A 6 8.76 -3.57 1.94
N GLU A 7 8.46 -4.34 0.89
CA GLU A 7 8.49 -3.83 -0.47
C GLU A 7 7.65 -2.57 -0.63
N GLU A 8 6.50 -2.52 0.05
CA GLU A 8 5.66 -1.32 0.02
C GLU A 8 6.34 -0.09 0.60
N LEU A 9 7.09 -0.27 1.70
CA LEU A 9 7.87 0.82 2.29
C LEU A 9 9.01 1.24 1.38
N ILE A 10 9.71 0.28 0.82
CA ILE A 10 10.82 0.52 -0.10
C ILE A 10 10.30 1.27 -1.34
N PHE A 11 9.18 0.80 -1.89
CA PHE A 11 8.58 1.45 -3.04
C PHE A 11 8.17 2.88 -2.73
N ARG A 12 7.54 3.12 -1.59
CA ARG A 12 7.14 4.45 -1.17
C ARG A 12 8.33 5.40 -1.07
N ASP A 13 9.39 4.95 -0.40
CA ASP A 13 10.59 5.76 -0.23
C ASP A 13 11.26 6.05 -1.58
N LYS A 14 11.30 5.04 -2.46
CA LYS A 14 11.84 5.20 -3.81
C LYS A 14 10.98 6.14 -4.66
N LEU A 15 9.67 6.09 -4.50
CA LEU A 15 8.76 7.00 -5.18
C LEU A 15 9.03 8.44 -4.74
N GLU A 16 9.18 8.68 -3.44
CA GLU A 16 9.50 10.01 -2.92
C GLU A 16 10.82 10.54 -3.49
N GLU A 17 11.87 9.70 -3.49
CA GLU A 17 13.15 10.06 -4.10
C GLU A 17 13.01 10.42 -5.58
N THR A 18 12.23 9.65 -6.31
CA THR A 18 12.02 9.87 -7.74
C THR A 18 11.24 11.16 -7.99
N VAL A 19 10.24 11.45 -7.16
CA VAL A 19 9.50 12.71 -7.23
C VAL A 19 10.45 13.90 -6.97
N GLU A 20 11.33 13.80 -5.98
CA GLU A 20 12.30 14.85 -5.69
C GLU A 20 13.27 15.06 -6.85
N SER A 21 13.70 13.97 -7.48
CA SER A 21 14.68 14.04 -8.59
C SER A 21 14.11 14.60 -9.88
N PHE A 22 12.90 14.20 -10.24
CA PHE A 22 12.27 14.62 -11.50
C PHE A 22 11.33 15.80 -11.37
N GLY A 23 10.81 16.05 -10.18
CA GLY A 23 9.83 17.10 -9.92
C GLY A 23 8.38 16.65 -10.15
N LYS A 24 7.47 17.32 -9.46
CA LYS A 24 6.03 17.06 -9.60
C LYS A 24 5.59 17.38 -11.02
N GLY A 25 4.65 16.61 -11.53
CA GLY A 25 4.17 16.76 -12.91
C GLY A 25 5.03 16.06 -13.95
N SER A 26 6.14 15.43 -13.56
CA SER A 26 7.03 14.77 -14.52
C SER A 26 6.50 13.41 -14.97
N GLN A 27 6.17 13.29 -16.24
CA GLN A 27 5.76 12.01 -16.82
C GLN A 27 6.94 11.05 -16.92
N GLU A 28 8.14 11.55 -17.15
CA GLU A 28 9.36 10.72 -17.15
C GLU A 28 9.62 10.11 -15.78
N GLY A 29 9.47 10.91 -14.72
CA GLY A 29 9.59 10.40 -13.35
C GLY A 29 8.53 9.34 -13.06
N ALA A 30 7.30 9.55 -13.53
CA ALA A 30 6.23 8.57 -13.39
C ALA A 30 6.57 7.25 -14.09
N LYS A 31 7.16 7.29 -15.29
CA LYS A 31 7.62 6.09 -15.99
C LYS A 31 8.67 5.33 -15.19
N VAL A 32 9.63 6.03 -14.62
CA VAL A 32 10.66 5.42 -13.77
C VAL A 32 10.02 4.72 -12.57
N SER A 33 9.06 5.36 -11.93
CA SER A 33 8.35 4.80 -10.79
C SER A 33 7.51 3.58 -11.16
N ILE A 34 6.88 3.57 -12.33
CA ILE A 34 6.13 2.43 -12.84
C ILE A 34 7.06 1.21 -13.02
N ARG A 35 8.22 1.43 -13.63
CA ARG A 35 9.21 0.37 -13.81
C ARG A 35 9.74 -0.16 -12.49
N SER A 36 10.06 0.74 -11.56
CA SER A 36 10.51 0.38 -10.22
C SER A 36 9.47 -0.46 -9.49
N CYS A 37 8.20 -0.07 -9.60
CA CYS A 37 7.09 -0.81 -9.02
C CYS A 37 7.05 -2.25 -9.53
N GLN A 38 7.14 -2.43 -10.84
CA GLN A 38 7.14 -3.77 -11.42
C GLN A 38 8.38 -4.59 -11.00
N ASP A 39 9.54 -3.94 -10.88
CA ASP A 39 10.76 -4.60 -10.44
C ASP A 39 10.62 -5.13 -9.00
N TYR A 40 9.96 -4.37 -8.13
CA TYR A 40 9.76 -4.79 -6.73
C TYR A 40 8.64 -5.82 -6.56
N PHE A 41 7.54 -5.66 -7.28
CA PHE A 41 6.34 -6.48 -7.05
C PHE A 41 6.04 -7.48 -8.16
N GLY A 42 6.66 -7.33 -9.31
CA GLY A 42 6.34 -8.15 -10.49
C GLY A 42 5.12 -7.67 -11.27
N TYR A 43 4.45 -6.62 -10.80
CA TYR A 43 3.27 -6.04 -11.43
C TYR A 43 3.05 -4.61 -10.94
N VAL A 44 2.16 -3.89 -11.59
CA VAL A 44 1.73 -2.55 -11.15
C VAL A 44 0.22 -2.61 -10.90
N SER A 45 -0.17 -2.52 -9.64
CA SER A 45 -1.59 -2.58 -9.26
C SER A 45 -2.26 -1.21 -9.45
N ILE A 46 -3.59 -1.19 -9.42
CA ILE A 46 -4.35 0.07 -9.39
C ILE A 46 -3.94 0.91 -8.18
N SER A 47 -3.71 0.25 -7.04
CA SER A 47 -3.18 0.91 -5.83
C SER A 47 -1.87 1.64 -6.12
N HIS A 48 -0.93 0.99 -6.79
CA HIS A 48 0.37 1.58 -7.13
C HIS A 48 0.21 2.74 -8.12
N GLN A 49 -0.69 2.59 -9.09
CA GLN A 49 -0.98 3.67 -10.05
C GLN A 49 -1.49 4.92 -9.34
N LYS A 50 -2.37 4.75 -8.36
CA LYS A 50 -2.89 5.86 -7.55
C LYS A 50 -1.79 6.54 -6.74
N GLN A 51 -0.90 5.75 -6.15
CA GLN A 51 0.23 6.28 -5.38
C GLN A 51 1.18 7.09 -6.27
N ILE A 52 1.49 6.60 -7.46
CA ILE A 52 2.35 7.30 -8.41
C ILE A 52 1.69 8.61 -8.87
N ALA A 53 0.42 8.55 -9.24
CA ALA A 53 -0.34 9.74 -9.65
C ALA A 53 -0.33 10.79 -8.56
N LYS A 54 -0.59 10.40 -7.33
CA LYS A 54 -0.59 11.31 -6.18
C LYS A 54 0.78 11.92 -5.94
N GLY A 55 1.85 11.09 -6.00
CA GLY A 55 3.22 11.55 -5.77
C GLY A 55 3.66 12.60 -6.77
N PHE A 56 3.34 12.42 -8.04
CA PHE A 56 3.69 13.36 -9.10
C PHE A 56 2.61 14.42 -9.36
N GLU A 57 1.52 14.40 -8.60
CA GLU A 57 0.37 15.29 -8.80
C GLU A 57 -0.16 15.24 -10.23
N LEU A 58 -0.21 14.03 -10.78
CA LEU A 58 -0.77 13.75 -12.10
C LEU A 58 -2.14 13.08 -11.98
N ASP A 59 -2.97 13.24 -13.01
CA ASP A 59 -4.26 12.53 -13.06
C ASP A 59 -3.99 11.02 -13.24
N GLU A 60 -4.78 10.18 -12.61
CA GLU A 60 -4.68 8.73 -12.76
C GLU A 60 -4.81 8.29 -14.23
N LYS A 61 -5.59 9.01 -15.04
CA LYS A 61 -5.73 8.74 -16.46
C LYS A 61 -4.41 8.88 -17.21
N ILE A 62 -3.56 9.82 -16.78
CA ILE A 62 -2.24 10.00 -17.37
C ILE A 62 -1.38 8.78 -17.09
N ILE A 63 -1.42 8.28 -15.85
CA ILE A 63 -0.67 7.06 -15.48
C ILE A 63 -1.14 5.86 -16.31
N LYS A 64 -2.43 5.68 -16.46
CA LYS A 64 -2.99 4.59 -17.28
C LYS A 64 -2.58 4.72 -18.74
N THR A 65 -2.56 5.93 -19.28
CA THR A 65 -2.11 6.19 -20.65
C THR A 65 -0.64 5.84 -20.82
N ILE A 66 0.21 6.24 -19.86
CA ILE A 66 1.63 5.92 -19.88
C ILE A 66 1.82 4.40 -19.93
N ILE A 67 1.09 3.66 -19.10
CA ILE A 67 1.19 2.20 -19.03
C ILE A 67 0.79 1.55 -20.35
N LYS A 68 -0.19 2.10 -21.07
CA LYS A 68 -0.59 1.59 -22.39
C LYS A 68 0.55 1.58 -23.39
N PHE A 69 1.48 2.51 -23.26
CA PHE A 69 2.67 2.59 -24.12
C PHE A 69 3.86 1.82 -23.57
N MET A 70 3.65 1.06 -22.50
CA MET A 70 4.69 0.24 -21.87
C MET A 70 4.25 -1.24 -21.86
N PRO A 71 4.37 -1.94 -22.98
CA PRO A 71 3.78 -3.28 -23.11
C PRO A 71 4.38 -4.35 -22.18
N SER A 72 5.54 -4.08 -21.60
CA SER A 72 6.14 -5.00 -20.63
C SER A 72 5.54 -4.89 -19.22
N ILE A 73 4.72 -3.89 -18.98
CA ILE A 73 4.12 -3.68 -17.65
C ILE A 73 2.89 -4.57 -17.47
N LYS A 74 2.87 -5.28 -16.35
CA LYS A 74 1.76 -6.15 -15.96
C LYS A 74 0.90 -5.44 -14.94
N GLU A 75 -0.37 -5.24 -15.26
CA GLU A 75 -1.31 -4.59 -14.35
C GLU A 75 -2.02 -5.59 -13.45
N SER A 76 -2.42 -5.14 -12.26
CA SER A 76 -3.22 -5.92 -11.31
C SER A 76 -4.44 -5.09 -10.88
N LYS A 77 -5.55 -5.76 -10.60
CA LYS A 77 -6.79 -5.11 -10.18
C LYS A 77 -6.80 -4.63 -8.73
N VAL A 78 -5.74 -4.86 -7.97
CA VAL A 78 -5.69 -4.47 -6.56
C VAL A 78 -5.75 -2.95 -6.42
N GLU A 79 -6.85 -2.44 -5.86
CA GLU A 79 -7.02 -1.03 -5.57
C GLU A 79 -6.51 -0.64 -4.20
N TYR A 80 -6.58 -1.56 -3.23
CA TYR A 80 -6.17 -1.31 -1.85
C TYR A 80 -5.24 -2.41 -1.37
N GLU A 81 -4.01 -2.01 -1.05
CA GLU A 81 -3.03 -2.85 -0.41
C GLU A 81 -3.04 -2.50 1.06
N ILE A 82 -3.54 -3.39 1.91
CA ILE A 82 -3.66 -3.16 3.35
C ILE A 82 -2.61 -4.01 4.07
N ILE A 83 -1.79 -3.37 4.88
CA ILE A 83 -0.75 -4.04 5.64
C ILE A 83 -0.93 -3.74 7.12
N CYS A 84 -1.03 -4.79 7.93
CA CYS A 84 -1.19 -4.67 9.37
C CYS A 84 0.09 -5.05 10.08
N CYS A 85 0.43 -4.31 11.15
CA CYS A 85 1.57 -4.62 11.97
C CYS A 85 1.23 -5.74 12.95
N THR A 86 2.03 -6.80 12.94
CA THR A 86 1.86 -7.95 13.84
C THR A 86 3.00 -8.06 14.88
N GLY A 87 3.81 -7.02 15.02
CA GLY A 87 4.94 -7.03 15.92
C GLY A 87 4.54 -7.12 17.40
N PRO A 88 5.43 -7.65 18.28
CA PRO A 88 5.12 -7.81 19.70
C PRO A 88 4.76 -6.53 20.43
N ARG A 89 5.39 -5.42 20.08
CA ARG A 89 5.08 -4.12 20.71
C ARG A 89 3.70 -3.62 20.32
N CYS A 90 3.30 -3.81 19.07
CA CYS A 90 1.95 -3.48 18.63
C CYS A 90 0.91 -4.37 19.31
N ALA A 91 1.22 -5.63 19.54
CA ALA A 91 0.35 -6.55 20.26
C ALA A 91 0.04 -6.05 21.67
N LYS A 92 1.03 -5.48 22.38
CA LYS A 92 0.83 -4.88 23.70
C LYS A 92 -0.08 -3.66 23.66
N ASN A 93 -0.15 -2.97 22.53
CA ASN A 93 -0.95 -1.78 22.37
C ASN A 93 -2.34 -2.05 21.79
N GLY A 94 -2.77 -3.31 21.78
CA GLY A 94 -4.12 -3.67 21.30
C GLY A 94 -4.22 -4.04 19.84
N SER A 95 -3.09 -4.31 19.18
CA SER A 95 -3.11 -4.64 17.75
C SER A 95 -3.87 -5.92 17.44
N MET A 96 -3.93 -6.86 18.38
CA MET A 96 -4.66 -8.13 18.16
C MET A 96 -6.14 -7.88 17.88
N GLU A 97 -6.75 -6.95 18.58
CA GLU A 97 -8.16 -6.59 18.35
C GLU A 97 -8.35 -5.89 17.01
N VAL A 98 -7.42 -5.02 16.65
CA VAL A 98 -7.41 -4.35 15.35
C VAL A 98 -7.29 -5.40 14.23
N LEU A 99 -6.39 -6.37 14.37
CA LEU A 99 -6.21 -7.44 13.39
C LEU A 99 -7.48 -8.28 13.23
N LYS A 100 -8.11 -8.65 14.33
CA LYS A 100 -9.38 -9.39 14.29
C LYS A 100 -10.47 -8.59 13.59
N THR A 101 -10.54 -7.30 13.86
CA THR A 101 -11.53 -6.41 13.24
C THR A 101 -11.30 -6.32 11.72
N VAL A 102 -10.06 -6.19 11.28
CA VAL A 102 -9.72 -6.15 9.86
C VAL A 102 -10.18 -7.44 9.18
N LYS A 103 -9.82 -8.58 9.73
CA LYS A 103 -10.19 -9.88 9.17
C LYS A 103 -11.71 -10.08 9.10
N SER A 104 -12.42 -9.76 10.16
CA SER A 104 -13.86 -9.95 10.20
C SER A 104 -14.61 -8.96 9.31
N THR A 105 -14.15 -7.72 9.23
CA THR A 105 -14.79 -6.70 8.39
C THR A 105 -14.61 -7.00 6.91
N LEU A 106 -13.44 -7.46 6.52
CA LEU A 106 -13.14 -7.77 5.11
C LEU A 106 -13.54 -9.20 4.72
N GLY A 107 -13.77 -10.07 5.70
CA GLY A 107 -14.05 -11.48 5.44
C GLY A 107 -12.90 -12.21 4.81
N MET A 108 -11.67 -11.82 5.15
CA MET A 108 -10.43 -12.36 4.57
C MET A 108 -9.43 -12.70 5.66
N ASP A 109 -8.51 -13.58 5.34
CA ASP A 109 -7.34 -13.82 6.17
C ASP A 109 -6.12 -13.08 5.63
N PHE A 110 -5.03 -13.04 6.41
CA PHE A 110 -3.80 -12.39 5.98
C PHE A 110 -3.18 -13.12 4.79
N ASN A 111 -2.52 -12.35 3.95
CA ASN A 111 -1.86 -12.80 2.72
C ASN A 111 -2.85 -13.33 1.68
N GLU A 112 -4.09 -12.86 1.75
CA GLU A 112 -5.12 -13.18 0.77
C GLU A 112 -5.52 -11.95 -0.04
N THR A 113 -6.10 -12.21 -1.20
CA THR A 113 -6.69 -11.17 -2.04
C THR A 113 -8.20 -11.41 -2.07
N SER A 114 -8.99 -10.34 -2.07
CA SER A 114 -10.45 -10.47 -2.11
C SER A 114 -10.92 -11.15 -3.39
N LYS A 115 -12.14 -11.69 -3.38
CA LYS A 115 -12.70 -12.43 -4.53
C LYS A 115 -12.76 -11.57 -5.79
N ASP A 116 -13.04 -10.28 -5.64
CA ASP A 116 -13.06 -9.33 -6.76
C ASP A 116 -11.68 -8.83 -7.17
N GLY A 117 -10.64 -9.20 -6.43
CA GLY A 117 -9.25 -8.82 -6.72
C GLY A 117 -8.89 -7.40 -6.31
N ARG A 118 -9.80 -6.65 -5.69
CA ARG A 118 -9.58 -5.23 -5.36
C ARG A 118 -8.77 -5.00 -4.10
N ILE A 119 -8.86 -5.87 -3.13
CA ILE A 119 -8.24 -5.70 -1.81
C ILE A 119 -7.26 -6.82 -1.57
N ARG A 120 -6.04 -6.48 -1.19
CA ARG A 120 -5.05 -7.43 -0.75
C ARG A 120 -4.68 -7.12 0.69
N LEU A 121 -4.80 -8.12 1.56
CA LEU A 121 -4.49 -7.98 2.98
C LEU A 121 -3.19 -8.71 3.29
N ARG A 122 -2.25 -7.99 3.90
CA ARG A 122 -0.94 -8.52 4.27
C ARG A 122 -0.65 -8.23 5.73
N ALA A 123 0.21 -9.04 6.32
CA ALA A 123 0.71 -8.82 7.66
C ALA A 123 2.23 -8.62 7.62
N GLN A 124 2.73 -7.68 8.41
CA GLN A 124 4.15 -7.40 8.52
C GLN A 124 4.53 -7.31 10.00
N ASN A 125 5.66 -7.90 10.37
CA ASN A 125 6.06 -7.96 11.76
C ASN A 125 6.26 -6.60 12.41
N CYS A 126 6.80 -5.63 11.71
CA CYS A 126 7.09 -4.34 12.31
C CYS A 126 7.26 -3.26 11.24
N PHE A 127 6.66 -2.08 11.48
CA PHE A 127 6.86 -0.90 10.63
C PHE A 127 7.93 0.02 11.20
N LYS A 128 8.62 -0.36 12.27
CA LYS A 128 9.54 0.48 13.06
C LYS A 128 8.87 1.72 13.66
N LYS A 129 7.55 1.69 13.79
CA LYS A 129 6.76 2.79 14.36
C LYS A 129 5.95 2.31 15.56
N CYS A 130 6.57 1.49 16.40
CA CYS A 130 5.88 0.86 17.54
C CYS A 130 5.36 1.87 18.56
N LYS A 131 5.96 3.07 18.64
CA LYS A 131 5.49 4.13 19.52
C LYS A 131 4.10 4.64 19.12
N ASP A 132 3.78 4.52 17.84
CA ASP A 132 2.51 5.01 17.29
C ASP A 132 1.52 3.87 17.04
N GLY A 133 1.82 2.68 17.55
CA GLY A 133 0.97 1.51 17.31
C GLY A 133 -0.35 1.54 18.07
N PRO A 134 -1.31 0.71 17.66
CA PRO A 134 -1.29 -0.15 16.49
C PRO A 134 -1.29 0.60 15.17
N ASN A 135 -0.58 0.06 14.18
CA ASN A 135 -0.44 0.72 12.88
C ASN A 135 -1.04 -0.12 11.76
N ILE A 136 -1.69 0.55 10.83
CA ILE A 136 -2.15 -0.03 9.57
C ILE A 136 -1.61 0.86 8.46
N MET A 137 -1.13 0.25 7.37
CA MET A 137 -0.76 0.98 6.18
C MET A 137 -1.71 0.62 5.04
N ILE A 138 -2.28 1.63 4.40
CA ILE A 138 -3.15 1.46 3.25
C ILE A 138 -2.59 2.28 2.10
N ASN A 139 -2.20 1.60 1.02
CA ASN A 139 -1.63 2.24 -0.17
C ASN A 139 -0.46 3.18 0.15
N GLY A 140 0.43 2.75 1.03
CA GLY A 140 1.60 3.53 1.42
C GLY A 140 1.36 4.60 2.46
N LYS A 141 0.10 4.81 2.87
CA LYS A 141 -0.23 5.79 3.92
C LYS A 141 -0.38 5.09 5.26
N PHE A 142 0.32 5.60 6.27
CA PHE A 142 0.23 5.06 7.62
C PHE A 142 -0.98 5.62 8.36
N TYR A 143 -1.62 4.75 9.12
CA TYR A 143 -2.67 5.11 10.07
C TYR A 143 -2.19 4.63 11.44
N HIS A 144 -1.95 5.58 12.33
CA HIS A 144 -1.40 5.33 13.65
C HIS A 144 -2.49 5.31 14.74
N HIS A 145 -2.14 4.74 15.90
CA HIS A 145 -3.03 4.68 17.06
C HIS A 145 -4.43 4.14 16.72
N MET A 146 -4.44 3.09 15.92
CA MET A 146 -5.69 2.48 15.48
C MET A 146 -6.38 1.75 16.63
N ASP A 147 -7.69 1.76 16.58
CA ASP A 147 -8.55 0.99 17.47
C ASP A 147 -9.67 0.33 16.65
N VAL A 148 -10.55 -0.43 17.29
CA VAL A 148 -11.61 -1.15 16.61
C VAL A 148 -12.53 -0.20 15.85
N GLU A 149 -12.92 0.92 16.45
CA GLU A 149 -13.84 1.88 15.83
C GLU A 149 -13.22 2.56 14.61
N LYS A 150 -12.01 3.10 14.78
CA LYS A 150 -11.28 3.73 13.66
C LYS A 150 -11.04 2.76 12.52
N THR A 151 -10.72 1.52 12.84
CA THR A 151 -10.48 0.48 11.84
C THR A 151 -11.76 0.21 11.05
N LYS A 152 -12.90 0.08 11.72
CA LYS A 152 -14.18 -0.11 11.04
C LYS A 152 -14.53 1.07 10.13
N GLU A 153 -14.35 2.28 10.61
CA GLU A 153 -14.63 3.49 9.82
C GLU A 153 -13.83 3.53 8.52
N ILE A 154 -12.52 3.27 8.61
CA ILE A 154 -11.65 3.28 7.44
C ILE A 154 -12.02 2.17 6.47
N LEU A 155 -12.27 0.97 6.97
CA LEU A 155 -12.59 -0.18 6.12
C LEU A 155 -13.96 -0.03 5.45
N ASP A 156 -14.92 0.59 6.13
CA ASP A 156 -16.25 0.85 5.55
C ASP A 156 -16.17 1.80 4.35
N GLN A 157 -15.22 2.72 4.34
CA GLN A 157 -14.98 3.60 3.20
C GLN A 157 -14.39 2.87 1.99
N ILE A 158 -13.69 1.76 2.24
CA ILE A 158 -13.01 0.98 1.21
C ILE A 158 -13.92 -0.08 0.59
N LYS A 159 -14.80 -0.63 1.38
CA LYS A 159 -15.66 -1.72 0.96
C LYS A 159 -16.48 -1.42 -0.28
#